data_125481262b5a1bd28de96e16cec5c5a6
#
_entry.id   125481262b5a1bd28de96e16cec5c5a6
#
_cell.length_a   1.000
_cell.length_b   1.000
_cell.length_c   1.000
_cell.angle_alpha   90.00
_cell.angle_beta   90.00
_cell.angle_gamma   90.00
#
_symmetry.space_group_name_H-M   'P 1'
#
loop_
_entity.id
_entity.type
_entity.pdbx_description
1 polymer ?
#
loop_
_entity_poly.entity_id
_entity_poly.type
_entity_poly.pdbx_seq_one_letter_code
_entity_poly.pdbx_strand_id
1 'polypeptide(L)'
;MKFKIVYADELYKVQKEMNALLIDIRTREEYDRSHWKGALSMPMDITDSYESELDASQSVIFYCTHGGSSMKLARYLGNRGFDTATVIGGYNAMC
;
A
#
# COMPACT_ATOMS: atom_id res chain seq x y z
N MET A 1 -12.26 12.05 -4.30
CA MET A 1 -11.36 10.91 -4.19
C MET A 1 -10.74 10.85 -2.81
N LYS A 2 -10.69 9.68 -2.23
CA LYS A 2 -10.33 9.50 -0.82
C LYS A 2 -8.94 8.87 -0.61
N PHE A 3 -8.08 8.99 -1.59
CA PHE A 3 -6.74 8.43 -1.46
C PHE A 3 -5.67 9.43 -1.85
N LYS A 4 -4.45 9.20 -1.36
CA LYS A 4 -3.30 10.04 -1.62
C LYS A 4 -2.29 9.32 -2.50
N ILE A 5 -1.52 10.08 -3.26
CA ILE A 5 -0.40 9.56 -4.04
C ILE A 5 0.89 10.02 -3.35
N VAL A 6 1.79 9.06 -3.11
CA VAL A 6 3.03 9.29 -2.39
C VAL A 6 4.20 8.98 -3.31
N TYR A 7 5.17 9.89 -3.36
CA TYR A 7 6.42 9.63 -4.08
C TYR A 7 7.37 8.82 -3.19
N ALA A 8 8.18 7.97 -3.82
CA ALA A 8 9.05 7.06 -3.09
C ALA A 8 10.01 7.80 -2.13
N ASP A 9 10.51 8.96 -2.52
CA ASP A 9 11.45 9.73 -1.71
C ASP A 9 10.82 10.42 -0.50
N GLU A 10 9.48 10.48 -0.45
CA GLU A 10 8.77 11.04 0.71
C GLU A 10 8.02 9.99 1.53
N LEU A 11 8.22 8.72 1.20
CA LEU A 11 7.45 7.63 1.82
C LEU A 11 7.53 7.63 3.34
N TYR A 12 8.73 7.69 3.90
CA TYR A 12 8.88 7.66 5.36
C TYR A 12 8.23 8.85 6.04
N LYS A 13 8.34 10.02 5.43
CA LYS A 13 7.73 11.24 5.95
C LYS A 13 6.20 11.11 5.99
N VAL A 14 5.62 10.69 4.87
CA VAL A 14 4.16 10.55 4.76
C VAL A 14 3.66 9.44 5.67
N GLN A 15 4.36 8.32 5.73
CA GLN A 15 4.00 7.20 6.60
C GLN A 15 3.91 7.66 8.06
N LYS A 16 4.88 8.44 8.49
CA LYS A 16 4.92 8.96 9.85
C LYS A 16 3.78 9.95 10.09
N GLU A 17 3.54 10.85 9.15
CA GLU A 17 2.45 11.83 9.25
C GLU A 17 1.08 11.19 9.32
N MET A 18 0.87 10.13 8.55
CA MET A 18 -0.38 9.39 8.53
C MET A 18 -0.48 8.39 9.68
N ASN A 19 0.63 8.07 10.33
CA ASN A 19 0.72 6.93 11.25
C ASN A 19 0.20 5.66 10.56
N ALA A 20 0.69 5.42 9.36
CA ALA A 20 0.14 4.39 8.47
C ALA A 20 0.93 3.09 8.50
N LEU A 21 0.23 1.99 8.26
CA LEU A 21 0.86 0.73 7.90
C LEU A 21 1.33 0.81 6.47
N LEU A 22 2.45 0.18 6.17
CA LEU A 22 2.94 0.03 4.80
C LEU A 22 2.68 -1.40 4.36
N ILE A 23 1.92 -1.59 3.30
CA ILE A 23 1.47 -2.90 2.84
C ILE A 23 2.00 -3.20 1.45
N ASP A 24 2.72 -4.30 1.32
CA ASP A 24 3.20 -4.84 0.04
C ASP A 24 2.13 -5.79 -0.49
N ILE A 25 1.54 -5.45 -1.64
CA ILE A 25 0.48 -6.28 -2.24
C ILE A 25 1.00 -7.16 -3.39
N ARG A 26 2.32 -7.21 -3.59
CA ARG A 26 2.93 -8.11 -4.55
C ARG A 26 2.79 -9.56 -4.07
N THR A 27 3.18 -10.53 -4.90
CA THR A 27 3.14 -11.92 -4.48
C THR A 27 4.03 -12.13 -3.25
N ARG A 28 3.71 -13.15 -2.46
CA ARG A 28 4.52 -13.49 -1.29
C ARG A 28 5.94 -13.85 -1.68
N GLU A 29 6.10 -14.48 -2.83
CA GLU A 29 7.39 -14.83 -3.37
C GLU A 29 8.25 -13.59 -3.64
N GLU A 30 7.67 -12.57 -4.24
CA GLU A 30 8.36 -11.31 -4.47
C GLU A 30 8.72 -10.62 -3.16
N TYR A 31 7.79 -10.60 -2.21
CA TYR A 31 8.01 -10.03 -0.88
C TYR A 31 9.17 -10.73 -0.16
N ASP A 32 9.18 -12.05 -0.19
CA ASP A 32 10.23 -12.84 0.49
C ASP A 32 11.60 -12.60 -0.15
N ARG A 33 11.64 -12.34 -1.47
CA ARG A 33 12.89 -12.09 -2.18
C ARG A 33 13.49 -10.74 -1.77
N SER A 34 12.68 -9.71 -1.72
CA SER A 34 13.04 -8.42 -1.14
C SER A 34 11.79 -7.56 -1.00
N HIS A 35 11.75 -6.72 0.03
CA HIS A 35 10.65 -5.79 0.25
C HIS A 35 11.16 -4.56 0.98
N TRP A 36 10.35 -3.52 0.99
CA TRP A 36 10.68 -2.29 1.69
C TRP A 36 10.67 -2.53 3.19
N LYS A 37 11.66 -2.00 3.88
CA LYS A 37 11.80 -2.18 5.32
C LYS A 37 10.54 -1.72 6.06
N GLY A 38 10.00 -2.60 6.88
CA GLY A 38 8.80 -2.34 7.66
C GLY A 38 7.49 -2.67 6.95
N ALA A 39 7.54 -3.08 5.68
CA ALA A 39 6.33 -3.45 4.94
C ALA A 39 5.78 -4.79 5.40
N LEU A 40 4.46 -4.87 5.47
CA LEU A 40 3.74 -6.12 5.73
C LEU A 40 3.26 -6.70 4.41
N SER A 41 3.21 -8.02 4.34
CA SER A 41 2.77 -8.71 3.12
C SER A 41 1.27 -9.01 3.17
N MET A 42 0.54 -8.49 2.17
CA MET A 42 -0.87 -8.85 1.95
C MET A 42 -1.08 -9.02 0.44
N PRO A 43 -0.66 -10.17 -0.13
CA PRO A 43 -0.69 -10.37 -1.58
C PRO A 43 -2.10 -10.32 -2.16
N MET A 44 -2.28 -9.60 -3.27
CA MET A 44 -3.56 -9.51 -3.95
C MET A 44 -4.04 -10.83 -4.53
N ASP A 45 -3.11 -11.72 -4.88
CA ASP A 45 -3.46 -13.01 -5.47
C ASP A 45 -4.09 -13.99 -4.48
N ILE A 46 -3.93 -13.73 -3.17
CA ILE A 46 -4.51 -14.60 -2.13
C ILE A 46 -5.40 -13.85 -1.14
N THR A 47 -5.42 -12.52 -1.19
CA THR A 47 -6.27 -11.72 -0.30
C THR A 47 -7.55 -11.35 -1.04
N ASP A 48 -8.66 -11.96 -0.65
CA ASP A 48 -9.95 -11.76 -1.30
C ASP A 48 -10.62 -10.46 -0.91
N SER A 49 -10.47 -10.05 0.35
CA SER A 49 -11.17 -8.89 0.87
C SER A 49 -10.32 -8.13 1.86
N TYR A 50 -9.68 -7.08 1.38
CA TYR A 50 -8.92 -6.16 2.24
C TYR A 50 -9.83 -5.48 3.25
N GLU A 51 -11.08 -5.24 2.87
CA GLU A 51 -12.04 -4.56 3.75
C GLU A 51 -12.30 -5.31 5.04
N SER A 52 -12.31 -6.64 5.00
CA SER A 52 -12.57 -7.44 6.19
C SER A 52 -11.29 -7.69 7.02
N GLU A 53 -10.12 -7.54 6.40
CA GLU A 53 -8.85 -7.82 7.07
C GLU A 53 -8.19 -6.57 7.64
N LEU A 54 -8.56 -5.39 7.13
CA LEU A 54 -8.00 -4.12 7.58
C LEU A 54 -9.01 -3.38 8.46
N ASP A 55 -8.47 -2.66 9.46
CA ASP A 55 -9.27 -1.80 10.32
C ASP A 55 -9.40 -0.43 9.64
N ALA A 56 -10.63 0.02 9.41
CA ALA A 56 -10.88 1.30 8.75
C ALA A 56 -10.33 2.50 9.54
N SER A 57 -10.07 2.34 10.83
CA SER A 57 -9.47 3.40 11.64
C SER A 57 -7.96 3.49 11.47
N GLN A 58 -7.35 2.51 10.80
CA GLN A 58 -5.92 2.46 10.57
C GLN A 58 -5.59 2.95 9.16
N SER A 59 -4.80 3.99 9.06
CA SER A 59 -4.31 4.49 7.76
C SER A 59 -3.35 3.49 7.12
N VAL A 60 -3.39 3.37 5.82
CA VAL A 60 -2.62 2.36 5.08
C VAL A 60 -2.00 2.95 3.82
N ILE A 61 -0.74 2.61 3.58
CA ILE A 61 -0.07 2.94 2.33
C ILE A 61 0.22 1.62 1.60
N PHE A 62 -0.27 1.50 0.37
CA PHE A 62 -0.05 0.31 -0.45
C PHE A 62 1.03 0.52 -1.49
N TYR A 63 1.79 -0.52 -1.81
CA TYR A 63 2.63 -0.52 -2.98
C TYR A 63 2.60 -1.88 -3.68
N CYS A 64 2.76 -1.84 -4.99
CA CYS A 64 2.94 -3.03 -5.83
C CYS A 64 4.21 -2.85 -6.65
N THR A 65 4.42 -3.65 -7.69
CA THR A 65 5.65 -3.59 -8.49
C THR A 65 5.78 -2.26 -9.24
N HIS A 66 4.73 -1.85 -9.97
CA HIS A 66 4.76 -0.66 -10.83
C HIS A 66 3.82 0.47 -10.41
N GLY A 67 2.97 0.23 -9.43
CA GLY A 67 2.07 1.25 -8.90
C GLY A 67 0.61 1.17 -9.38
N GLY A 68 0.33 0.43 -10.46
CA GLY A 68 -1.02 0.36 -11.04
C GLY A 68 -2.03 -0.34 -10.14
N SER A 69 -1.70 -1.52 -9.67
CA SER A 69 -2.61 -2.32 -8.81
C SER A 69 -2.83 -1.65 -7.47
N SER A 70 -1.76 -1.10 -6.87
CA SER A 70 -1.88 -0.44 -5.57
C SER A 70 -2.71 0.83 -5.66
N MET A 71 -2.64 1.54 -6.78
CA MET A 71 -3.47 2.73 -7.00
C MET A 71 -4.96 2.36 -7.07
N LYS A 72 -5.29 1.30 -7.80
CA LYS A 72 -6.68 0.82 -7.90
C LYS A 72 -7.21 0.42 -6.53
N LEU A 73 -6.41 -0.31 -5.76
CA LEU A 73 -6.80 -0.76 -4.43
C LEU A 73 -6.99 0.41 -3.47
N ALA A 74 -6.05 1.35 -3.46
CA ALA A 74 -6.13 2.53 -2.59
C ALA A 74 -7.38 3.34 -2.89
N ARG A 75 -7.70 3.53 -4.16
CA ARG A 75 -8.92 4.25 -4.57
C ARG A 75 -10.17 3.50 -4.16
N TYR A 76 -10.21 2.19 -4.38
CA TYR A 76 -11.35 1.36 -4.04
C TYR A 76 -11.65 1.45 -2.53
N LEU A 77 -10.64 1.26 -1.70
CA LEU A 77 -10.81 1.31 -0.25
C LEU A 77 -11.07 2.74 0.24
N GLY A 78 -10.42 3.72 -0.38
CA GLY A 78 -10.65 5.12 -0.05
C GLY A 78 -12.10 5.52 -0.25
N ASN A 79 -12.74 5.00 -1.29
CA ASN A 79 -14.16 5.24 -1.55
C ASN A 79 -15.06 4.53 -0.54
N ARG A 80 -14.52 3.61 0.24
CA ARG A 80 -15.26 2.88 1.27
C ARG A 80 -14.93 3.33 2.68
N GLY A 81 -14.29 4.49 2.81
CA GLY A 81 -14.04 5.12 4.10
C GLY A 81 -12.69 4.86 4.73
N PHE A 82 -11.81 4.13 4.05
CA PHE A 82 -10.44 3.91 4.52
C PHE A 82 -9.57 5.12 4.18
N ASP A 83 -8.61 5.42 5.05
CA ASP A 83 -7.59 6.43 4.78
C ASP A 83 -6.40 5.75 4.11
N THR A 84 -6.29 5.91 2.80
CA THR A 84 -5.33 5.15 2.01
C THR A 84 -4.40 6.04 1.20
N ALA A 85 -3.25 5.48 0.85
CA ALA A 85 -2.31 6.08 -0.08
C ALA A 85 -1.65 4.99 -0.91
N THR A 86 -1.05 5.38 -2.03
CA THR A 86 -0.32 4.47 -2.89
C THR A 86 1.01 5.10 -3.30
N VAL A 87 2.06 4.28 -3.42
CA VAL A 87 3.38 4.76 -3.86
C VAL A 87 3.40 4.75 -5.38
N ILE A 88 3.54 5.93 -5.97
CA ILE A 88 3.61 6.05 -7.43
C ILE A 88 4.88 5.38 -7.95
N GLY A 89 4.74 4.59 -9.02
CA GLY A 89 5.85 3.82 -9.57
C GLY A 89 6.14 2.53 -8.84
N GLY A 90 5.52 2.32 -7.67
CA GLY A 90 5.63 1.09 -6.91
C GLY A 90 7.04 0.77 -6.43
N TYR A 91 7.29 -0.50 -6.18
CA TYR A 91 8.57 -0.95 -5.63
C TYR A 91 9.75 -0.58 -6.54
N ASN A 92 9.54 -0.57 -7.85
CA ASN A 92 10.59 -0.18 -8.80
C ASN A 92 11.09 1.25 -8.57
N ALA A 93 10.21 2.15 -8.14
CA ALA A 93 10.59 3.53 -7.84
C ALA A 93 11.17 3.69 -6.43
N MET A 94 10.93 2.70 -5.56
CA MET A 94 11.37 2.74 -4.16
C MET A 94 12.81 2.26 -3.98
N CYS A 95 13.35 1.57 -4.95
CA CYS A 95 14.70 0.99 -4.89
C CYS A 95 15.75 1.92 -5.43
#